data_e2ab06be824c67713266edd870073fa0
#
_entry.id   e2ab06be824c67713266edd870073fa0
#
_cell.length_a   1.000
_cell.length_b   1.000
_cell.length_c   1.000
_cell.angle_alpha   90.00
_cell.angle_beta   90.00
_cell.angle_gamma   90.00
#
_symmetry.space_group_name_H-M   'P 1'
#
loop_
_entity.id
_entity.type
_entity.pdbx_description
1 polymer ?
#
loop_
_entity_poly.entity_id
_entity_poly.type
_entity_poly.pdbx_seq_one_letter_code
_entity_poly.pdbx_strand_id
1 'polypeptide(L)'
;LSREIGEFEKRNGIQFSENQRRAVSEAVRQGLMVITGGPGTGKTTIINCILSLVGKDALLAAPTGRAAKRMSEATGHEAKTLHRLLEFAGEEGKFQRDEQNPLDCACVIVDEMSMVDVFLMRSLLRALKPGCKLILVGDADQLPSVGAGNVLGDILKSGCVPSVRLTDIFRQAEES
;
A
#
# COMPACT_ATOMS: atom_id res chain seq x y z
N LEU A 1 8.17 -15.87 -10.30
CA LEU A 1 7.58 -14.53 -10.11
C LEU A 1 7.49 -13.73 -11.41
N SER A 2 8.54 -13.69 -12.20
CA SER A 2 8.52 -13.00 -13.51
C SER A 2 7.44 -13.55 -14.45
N ARG A 3 7.23 -14.85 -14.45
CA ARG A 3 6.17 -15.51 -15.23
C ARG A 3 4.78 -15.07 -14.78
N GLU A 4 4.54 -15.00 -13.49
CA GLU A 4 3.26 -14.63 -12.91
C GLU A 4 2.91 -13.16 -13.21
N ILE A 5 3.91 -12.27 -13.16
CA ILE A 5 3.75 -10.89 -13.57
C ILE A 5 3.39 -10.79 -15.06
N GLY A 6 4.06 -11.56 -15.89
CA GLY A 6 3.78 -11.62 -17.34
C GLY A 6 2.36 -12.13 -17.63
N GLU A 7 1.87 -13.10 -16.87
CA GLU A 7 0.49 -13.59 -16.99
C GLU A 7 -0.52 -12.52 -16.59
N PHE A 8 -0.26 -11.76 -15.54
CA PHE A 8 -1.09 -10.63 -15.14
C PHE A 8 -1.14 -9.56 -16.23
N GLU A 9 0.02 -9.22 -16.82
CA GLU A 9 0.09 -8.25 -17.91
C GLU A 9 -0.79 -8.68 -19.10
N LYS A 10 -0.71 -9.95 -19.49
CA LYS A 10 -1.53 -10.49 -20.59
C LYS A 10 -3.02 -10.43 -20.29
N ARG A 11 -3.44 -10.85 -19.11
CA ARG A 11 -4.85 -10.86 -18.73
C ARG A 11 -5.46 -9.48 -18.69
N ASN A 12 -4.68 -8.47 -18.39
CA ASN A 12 -5.15 -7.09 -18.22
C ASN A 12 -4.83 -6.17 -19.39
N GLY A 13 -4.18 -6.69 -20.44
CA GLY A 13 -3.84 -5.89 -21.61
C GLY A 13 -2.90 -4.73 -21.30
N ILE A 14 -1.93 -4.96 -20.43
CA ILE A 14 -0.99 -3.95 -19.96
C ILE A 14 0.45 -4.40 -20.15
N GLN A 15 1.37 -3.45 -20.06
CA GLN A 15 2.80 -3.73 -20.03
C GLN A 15 3.45 -2.81 -18.98
N PHE A 16 4.03 -3.42 -17.95
CA PHE A 16 4.79 -2.67 -16.95
C PHE A 16 6.15 -2.26 -17.50
N SER A 17 6.60 -1.08 -17.11
CA SER A 17 8.00 -0.69 -17.27
C SER A 17 8.87 -1.57 -16.35
N GLU A 18 10.17 -1.54 -16.55
CA GLU A 18 11.11 -2.26 -15.69
C GLU A 18 10.96 -1.84 -14.22
N ASN A 19 10.81 -0.54 -13.96
CA ASN A 19 10.67 -0.01 -12.62
C ASN A 19 9.33 -0.40 -11.96
N GLN A 20 8.24 -0.43 -12.74
CA GLN A 20 6.94 -0.92 -12.27
C GLN A 20 7.00 -2.41 -11.94
N ARG A 21 7.64 -3.23 -12.77
CA ARG A 21 7.86 -4.65 -12.49
C ARG A 21 8.70 -4.84 -11.23
N ARG A 22 9.71 -4.01 -11.03
CA ARG A 22 10.54 -4.04 -9.82
C ARG A 22 9.72 -3.76 -8.58
N ALA A 23 8.79 -2.80 -8.64
CA ALA A 23 7.90 -2.50 -7.52
C ALA A 23 7.08 -3.73 -7.09
N VAL A 24 6.52 -4.46 -8.06
CA VAL A 24 5.78 -5.70 -7.78
C VAL A 24 6.70 -6.76 -7.19
N SER A 25 7.86 -6.99 -7.79
CA SER A 25 8.81 -8.01 -7.33
C SER A 25 9.31 -7.74 -5.93
N GLU A 26 9.67 -6.50 -5.62
CA GLU A 26 10.13 -6.11 -4.30
C GLU A 26 9.00 -6.22 -3.26
N ALA A 27 7.77 -5.85 -3.61
CA ALA A 27 6.63 -5.99 -2.71
C ALA A 27 6.37 -7.45 -2.33
N VAL A 28 6.57 -8.38 -3.24
CA VAL A 28 6.41 -9.81 -2.95
C VAL A 28 7.55 -10.36 -2.11
N ARG A 29 8.77 -9.85 -2.28
CA ARG A 29 9.96 -10.34 -1.58
C ARG A 29 10.16 -9.74 -0.20
N GLN A 30 9.84 -8.46 -0.03
CA GLN A 30 10.16 -7.73 1.19
C GLN A 30 9.05 -7.85 2.24
N GLY A 31 9.41 -7.80 3.51
CA GLY A 31 8.44 -7.74 4.61
C GLY A 31 7.88 -6.34 4.83
N LEU A 32 8.65 -5.32 4.52
CA LEU A 32 8.27 -3.91 4.57
C LEU A 32 8.78 -3.22 3.31
N MET A 33 7.92 -2.50 2.63
CA MET A 33 8.22 -1.92 1.32
C MET A 33 7.45 -0.63 1.11
N VAL A 34 8.09 0.36 0.51
CA VAL A 34 7.45 1.62 0.10
C VAL A 34 7.44 1.74 -1.41
N ILE A 35 6.28 2.04 -1.96
CA ILE A 35 6.11 2.37 -3.38
C ILE A 35 5.65 3.81 -3.46
N THR A 36 6.44 4.68 -4.06
CA THR A 36 6.09 6.09 -4.23
C THR A 36 6.03 6.45 -5.70
N GLY A 37 5.10 7.32 -6.06
CA GLY A 37 4.95 7.77 -7.44
C GLY A 37 3.83 8.78 -7.56
N GLY A 38 3.94 9.66 -8.54
CA GLY A 38 2.94 10.66 -8.86
C GLY A 38 1.74 10.10 -9.61
N PRO A 39 0.81 10.99 -10.03
CA PRO A 39 -0.35 10.59 -10.82
C PRO A 39 0.07 9.93 -12.14
N GLY A 40 -0.65 8.91 -12.55
CA GLY A 40 -0.42 8.22 -13.82
C GLY A 40 0.77 7.26 -13.86
N THR A 41 1.38 6.95 -12.72
CA THR A 41 2.52 6.01 -12.66
C THR A 41 2.11 4.55 -12.46
N GLY A 42 0.80 4.27 -12.43
CA GLY A 42 0.29 2.91 -12.37
C GLY A 42 0.23 2.30 -10.97
N LYS A 43 0.22 3.11 -9.92
CA LYS A 43 0.17 2.60 -8.54
C LYS A 43 -1.00 1.65 -8.30
N THR A 44 -2.19 1.98 -8.76
CA THR A 44 -3.38 1.13 -8.62
C THR A 44 -3.22 -0.21 -9.33
N THR A 45 -2.73 -0.21 -10.55
CA THR A 45 -2.50 -1.44 -11.31
C THR A 45 -1.42 -2.30 -10.67
N ILE A 46 -0.39 -1.67 -10.10
CA ILE A 46 0.65 -2.36 -9.33
C ILE A 46 0.05 -3.01 -8.09
N ILE A 47 -0.82 -2.31 -7.36
CA ILE A 47 -1.53 -2.88 -6.20
C ILE A 47 -2.36 -4.10 -6.63
N ASN A 48 -3.08 -4.01 -7.74
CA ASN A 48 -3.86 -5.13 -8.28
C ASN A 48 -2.98 -6.34 -8.60
N CYS A 49 -1.82 -6.11 -9.19
CA CYS A 49 -0.86 -7.17 -9.47
C CYS A 49 -0.36 -7.82 -8.19
N ILE A 50 0.01 -7.02 -7.20
CA ILE A 50 0.47 -7.52 -5.90
C ILE A 50 -0.62 -8.37 -5.24
N LEU A 51 -1.87 -7.91 -5.24
CA LEU A 51 -3.00 -8.65 -4.69
C LEU A 51 -3.19 -10.01 -5.35
N SER A 52 -2.99 -10.08 -6.66
CA SER A 52 -3.09 -11.35 -7.40
C SER A 52 -2.00 -12.35 -6.99
N LEU A 53 -0.88 -11.87 -6.47
CA LEU A 53 0.28 -12.69 -6.10
C LEU A 53 0.32 -13.05 -4.61
N VAL A 54 -0.12 -12.15 -3.72
CA VAL A 54 -0.08 -12.39 -2.26
C VAL A 54 -1.33 -13.11 -1.73
N GLY A 55 -2.39 -13.16 -2.50
CA GLY A 55 -3.57 -13.96 -2.18
C GLY A 55 -4.61 -13.27 -1.30
N LYS A 56 -5.49 -14.09 -0.70
CA LYS A 56 -6.71 -13.61 -0.04
C LYS A 56 -6.51 -12.99 1.34
N ASP A 57 -5.36 -13.19 1.97
CA ASP A 57 -5.09 -12.73 3.32
C ASP A 57 -4.50 -11.31 3.36
N ALA A 58 -4.70 -10.55 2.31
CA ALA A 58 -4.27 -9.16 2.23
C ALA A 58 -5.42 -8.23 2.64
N LEU A 59 -5.11 -7.27 3.52
CA LEU A 59 -6.03 -6.19 3.90
C LEU A 59 -5.62 -4.90 3.23
N LEU A 60 -6.60 -4.15 2.74
CA LEU A 60 -6.40 -2.86 2.12
C LEU A 60 -6.89 -1.74 3.04
N ALA A 61 -6.08 -0.69 3.16
CA ALA A 61 -6.43 0.44 4.00
C ALA A 61 -5.96 1.76 3.39
N ALA A 62 -6.62 2.84 3.82
CA ALA A 62 -6.27 4.19 3.45
C ALA A 62 -6.61 5.13 4.62
N PRO A 63 -5.99 6.33 4.70
CA PRO A 63 -6.23 7.23 5.84
C PRO A 63 -7.61 7.91 5.84
N THR A 64 -8.30 7.99 4.70
CA THR A 64 -9.59 8.67 4.58
C THR A 64 -10.64 7.78 3.93
N GLY A 65 -11.91 8.05 4.22
CA GLY A 65 -13.04 7.33 3.62
C GLY A 65 -13.06 7.46 2.09
N ARG A 66 -12.73 8.63 1.56
CA ARG A 66 -12.68 8.87 0.11
C ARG A 66 -11.60 8.03 -0.55
N ALA A 67 -10.40 7.98 0.03
CA ALA A 67 -9.30 7.18 -0.49
C ALA A 67 -9.61 5.69 -0.40
N ALA A 68 -10.19 5.23 0.72
CA ALA A 68 -10.61 3.84 0.88
C ALA A 68 -11.66 3.44 -0.15
N LYS A 69 -12.63 4.29 -0.41
CA LYS A 69 -13.65 4.04 -1.43
C LYS A 69 -13.05 3.92 -2.83
N ARG A 70 -12.15 4.83 -3.19
CA ARG A 70 -11.44 4.77 -4.48
C ARG A 70 -10.64 3.48 -4.62
N MET A 71 -9.95 3.09 -3.56
CA MET A 71 -9.16 1.85 -3.53
C MET A 71 -10.05 0.62 -3.70
N SER A 72 -11.20 0.58 -3.03
CA SER A 72 -12.18 -0.52 -3.18
C SER A 72 -12.70 -0.62 -4.61
N GLU A 73 -13.08 0.48 -5.21
CA GLU A 73 -13.60 0.51 -6.59
C GLU A 73 -12.53 0.10 -7.60
N ALA A 74 -11.30 0.55 -7.42
CA ALA A 74 -10.21 0.29 -8.35
C ALA A 74 -9.65 -1.13 -8.27
N THR A 75 -9.71 -1.75 -7.10
CA THR A 75 -9.16 -3.10 -6.88
C THR A 75 -10.21 -4.20 -6.88
N GLY A 76 -11.48 -3.86 -6.73
CA GLY A 76 -12.54 -4.85 -6.55
C GLY A 76 -12.49 -5.58 -5.21
N HIS A 77 -11.65 -5.13 -4.28
CA HIS A 77 -11.51 -5.66 -2.93
C HIS A 77 -11.91 -4.61 -1.92
N GLU A 78 -12.50 -5.00 -0.80
CA GLU A 78 -12.88 -4.06 0.26
C GLU A 78 -11.63 -3.40 0.86
N ALA A 79 -11.58 -2.07 0.83
CA ALA A 79 -10.60 -1.28 1.55
C ALA A 79 -11.30 -0.50 2.65
N LYS A 80 -10.67 -0.41 3.80
CA LYS A 80 -11.18 0.32 4.96
C LYS A 80 -10.29 1.52 5.27
N THR A 81 -10.83 2.50 5.98
CA THR A 81 -9.96 3.51 6.60
C THR A 81 -9.09 2.82 7.65
N LEU A 82 -7.93 3.40 7.93
CA LEU A 82 -7.05 2.87 8.99
C LEU A 82 -7.76 2.88 10.35
N HIS A 83 -8.55 3.91 10.64
CA HIS A 83 -9.33 3.97 11.87
C HIS A 83 -10.31 2.80 11.99
N ARG A 84 -10.99 2.47 10.91
CA ARG A 84 -11.94 1.35 10.88
C ARG A 84 -11.22 0.00 10.94
N LEU A 85 -10.12 -0.13 10.20
CA LEU A 85 -9.31 -1.36 10.20
C LEU A 85 -8.80 -1.68 11.61
N LEU A 86 -8.33 -0.65 12.31
CA LEU A 86 -7.77 -0.76 13.66
C LEU A 86 -8.85 -0.71 14.75
N GLU A 87 -10.11 -0.64 14.36
CA GLU A 87 -11.26 -0.62 15.25
C GLU A 87 -11.17 0.50 16.29
N PHE A 88 -11.06 1.74 15.80
CA PHE A 88 -11.02 2.91 16.66
C PHE A 88 -12.35 3.11 17.39
N ALA A 89 -12.28 3.10 18.72
CA ALA A 89 -13.43 3.37 19.58
C ALA A 89 -13.42 4.84 19.98
N GLY A 90 -14.28 5.66 19.34
CA GLY A 90 -14.30 7.11 19.51
C GLY A 90 -14.58 7.56 20.95
N GLU A 91 -15.40 6.82 21.68
CA GLU A 91 -15.72 7.12 23.07
C GLU A 91 -14.52 6.97 24.01
N GLU A 92 -13.67 5.96 23.75
CA GLU A 92 -12.47 5.70 24.54
C GLU A 92 -11.22 6.37 23.95
N GLY A 93 -11.28 6.85 22.71
CA GLY A 93 -10.15 7.43 22.01
C GLY A 93 -9.00 6.44 21.75
N LYS A 94 -9.30 5.15 21.67
CA LYS A 94 -8.31 4.09 21.54
C LYS A 94 -8.62 3.17 20.38
N PHE A 95 -7.55 2.58 19.82
CA PHE A 95 -7.66 1.50 18.85
C PHE A 95 -7.78 0.15 19.58
N GLN A 96 -8.72 -0.69 19.13
CA GLN A 96 -8.94 -2.02 19.70
C GLN A 96 -7.93 -3.05 19.17
N ARG A 97 -7.33 -2.78 18.00
CA ARG A 97 -6.27 -3.61 17.44
C ARG A 97 -4.90 -3.10 17.89
N ASP A 98 -4.13 -3.99 18.51
CA ASP A 98 -2.79 -3.70 19.05
C ASP A 98 -2.00 -5.01 19.21
N GLU A 99 -0.92 -5.00 20.00
CA GLU A 99 -0.07 -6.17 20.21
C GLU A 99 -0.81 -7.35 20.86
N GLN A 100 -1.84 -7.06 21.64
CA GLN A 100 -2.63 -8.08 22.36
C GLN A 100 -3.84 -8.55 21.58
N ASN A 101 -4.24 -7.80 20.57
CA ASN A 101 -5.34 -8.12 19.67
C ASN A 101 -4.96 -7.72 18.24
N PRO A 102 -3.96 -8.39 17.64
CA PRO A 102 -3.43 -7.98 16.35
C PRO A 102 -4.39 -8.29 15.19
N LEU A 103 -4.13 -7.63 14.07
CA LEU A 103 -4.82 -7.94 12.81
C LEU A 103 -4.47 -9.36 12.37
N ASP A 104 -5.47 -10.10 11.93
CA ASP A 104 -5.30 -11.47 11.45
C ASP A 104 -5.17 -11.46 9.92
N CYS A 105 -3.97 -11.23 9.44
CA CYS A 105 -3.69 -11.16 8.00
C CYS A 105 -2.21 -11.41 7.71
N ALA A 106 -1.93 -11.82 6.49
CA ALA A 106 -0.55 -12.04 6.01
C ALA A 106 0.07 -10.77 5.42
N CYS A 107 -0.75 -9.82 5.00
CA CYS A 107 -0.29 -8.61 4.31
C CYS A 107 -1.26 -7.46 4.55
N VAL A 108 -0.73 -6.26 4.75
CA VAL A 108 -1.50 -5.02 4.75
C VAL A 108 -0.92 -4.10 3.69
N ILE A 109 -1.78 -3.57 2.83
CA ILE A 109 -1.41 -2.57 1.83
C ILE A 109 -2.10 -1.26 2.21
N VAL A 110 -1.33 -0.21 2.43
CA VAL A 110 -1.85 1.12 2.78
C VAL A 110 -1.57 2.08 1.64
N ASP A 111 -2.62 2.68 1.11
CA ASP A 111 -2.51 3.73 0.08
C ASP A 111 -2.64 5.12 0.71
N GLU A 112 -2.30 6.15 -0.05
CA GLU A 112 -2.33 7.55 0.37
C GLU A 112 -1.48 7.83 1.61
N MET A 113 -0.29 7.25 1.66
CA MET A 113 0.61 7.34 2.81
C MET A 113 1.05 8.77 3.16
N SER A 114 0.99 9.71 2.21
CA SER A 114 1.30 11.11 2.48
C SER A 114 0.38 11.72 3.55
N MET A 115 -0.82 11.16 3.72
CA MET A 115 -1.84 11.63 4.68
C MET A 115 -1.81 10.88 6.02
N VAL A 116 -0.88 9.96 6.21
CA VAL A 116 -0.76 9.18 7.46
C VAL A 116 0.21 9.88 8.40
N ASP A 117 -0.25 10.21 9.62
CA ASP A 117 0.59 10.84 10.64
C ASP A 117 1.32 9.80 11.51
N VAL A 118 2.19 10.29 12.39
CA VAL A 118 3.02 9.45 13.27
C VAL A 118 2.16 8.57 14.19
N PHE A 119 1.09 9.12 14.75
CA PHE A 119 0.24 8.39 15.69
C PHE A 119 -0.48 7.24 15.00
N LEU A 120 -1.01 7.49 13.81
CA LEU A 120 -1.73 6.47 13.03
C LEU A 120 -0.76 5.38 12.57
N MET A 121 0.44 5.74 12.12
CA MET A 121 1.47 4.78 11.73
C MET A 121 1.91 3.90 12.91
N ARG A 122 2.11 4.50 14.08
CA ARG A 122 2.45 3.76 15.28
C ARG A 122 1.36 2.76 15.64
N SER A 123 0.10 3.19 15.59
CA SER A 123 -1.03 2.32 15.91
C SER A 123 -1.14 1.15 14.93
N LEU A 124 -0.89 1.39 13.66
CA LEU A 124 -0.84 0.32 12.65
C LEU A 124 0.26 -0.69 12.95
N LEU A 125 1.48 -0.21 13.19
CA LEU A 125 2.63 -1.09 13.47
C LEU A 125 2.40 -1.95 14.70
N ARG A 126 1.77 -1.41 15.73
CA ARG A 126 1.44 -2.16 16.96
C ARG A 126 0.41 -3.27 16.71
N ALA A 127 -0.40 -3.15 15.69
CA ALA A 127 -1.45 -4.12 15.38
C ALA A 127 -1.01 -5.23 14.43
N LEU A 128 0.21 -5.18 13.93
CA LEU A 128 0.73 -6.19 12.99
C LEU A 128 1.36 -7.35 13.73
N LYS A 129 1.02 -8.58 13.32
CA LYS A 129 1.71 -9.78 13.80
C LYS A 129 3.13 -9.83 13.25
N PRO A 130 4.08 -10.45 13.99
CA PRO A 130 5.39 -10.77 13.41
C PRO A 130 5.24 -11.56 12.12
N GLY A 131 5.98 -11.16 11.08
CA GLY A 131 5.91 -11.81 9.77
C GLY A 131 4.81 -11.28 8.84
N CYS A 132 3.94 -10.39 9.32
CA CYS A 132 2.97 -9.72 8.46
C CYS A 132 3.70 -8.76 7.51
N LYS A 133 3.40 -8.88 6.22
CA LYS A 133 3.93 -8.00 5.19
C LYS A 133 3.22 -6.65 5.22
N LEU A 134 3.97 -5.56 5.12
CA LEU A 134 3.42 -4.20 5.06
C LEU A 134 3.93 -3.48 3.81
N ILE A 135 3.01 -3.07 2.96
CA ILE A 135 3.30 -2.34 1.74
C ILE A 135 2.66 -0.95 1.85
N LEU A 136 3.48 0.08 1.79
CA LEU A 136 3.08 1.46 1.93
C LEU A 136 3.16 2.14 0.57
N VAL A 137 2.05 2.71 0.11
CA VAL A 137 1.94 3.33 -1.22
C VAL A 137 1.54 4.79 -1.05
N GLY A 138 2.20 5.67 -1.78
CA GLY A 138 1.85 7.08 -1.74
C GLY A 138 2.67 7.93 -2.70
N ASP A 139 2.36 9.21 -2.72
CA ASP A 139 3.07 10.20 -3.51
C ASP A 139 3.90 11.08 -2.57
N ALA A 140 5.23 10.90 -2.59
CA ALA A 140 6.13 11.63 -1.72
C ALA A 140 6.17 13.14 -2.02
N ASP A 141 5.72 13.55 -3.21
CA ASP A 141 5.68 14.95 -3.62
C ASP A 141 4.38 15.66 -3.22
N GLN A 142 3.39 14.93 -2.69
CA GLN A 142 2.18 15.53 -2.14
C GLN A 142 2.44 16.14 -0.77
N LEU A 143 1.55 17.07 -0.37
CA LEU A 143 1.62 17.68 0.95
C LEU A 143 1.49 16.62 2.04
N PRO A 144 2.30 16.72 3.12
CA PRO A 144 2.19 15.78 4.23
C PRO A 144 0.86 15.93 4.97
N SER A 145 0.60 14.97 5.88
CA SER A 145 -0.61 14.98 6.71
C SER A 145 -0.73 16.28 7.53
N VAL A 146 -1.97 16.61 7.90
CA VAL A 146 -2.27 17.74 8.80
C VAL A 146 -1.82 17.43 10.23
N GLY A 147 -1.66 16.15 10.56
CA GLY A 147 -1.20 15.68 11.87
C GLY A 147 0.31 15.77 12.04
N ALA A 148 0.81 15.22 13.15
CA ALA A 148 2.21 15.28 13.50
C ALA A 148 3.08 14.42 12.57
N GLY A 149 4.17 15.01 12.10
CA GLY A 149 5.22 14.31 11.35
C GLY A 149 4.97 14.18 9.85
N ASN A 150 6.01 13.82 9.14
CA ASN A 150 5.97 13.47 7.72
C ASN A 150 6.47 12.02 7.59
N VAL A 151 5.60 11.07 7.89
CA VAL A 151 5.95 9.65 7.98
C VAL A 151 6.55 9.13 6.68
N LEU A 152 5.87 9.35 5.56
CA LEU A 152 6.34 8.87 4.26
C LEU A 152 7.70 9.48 3.91
N GLY A 153 7.84 10.79 4.04
CA GLY A 153 9.11 11.47 3.76
C GLY A 153 10.25 11.00 4.65
N ASP A 154 9.98 10.81 5.93
CA ASP A 154 11.00 10.37 6.90
C ASP A 154 11.43 8.92 6.64
N ILE A 155 10.51 8.04 6.31
CA ILE A 155 10.85 6.66 5.94
C ILE A 155 11.75 6.64 4.70
N LEU A 156 11.42 7.42 3.69
CA LEU A 156 12.21 7.49 2.45
C LEU A 156 13.61 8.07 2.71
N LYS A 157 13.70 9.12 3.52
CA LYS A 157 14.99 9.75 3.86
C LYS A 157 15.89 8.85 4.70
N SER A 158 15.31 7.97 5.51
CA SER A 158 16.08 7.07 6.38
C SER A 158 16.95 6.09 5.59
N GLY A 159 16.54 5.72 4.40
CA GLY A 159 17.21 4.70 3.59
C GLY A 159 17.16 3.29 4.18
N CYS A 160 16.44 3.09 5.29
CA CYS A 160 16.37 1.81 6.00
C CYS A 160 15.30 0.86 5.48
N VAL A 161 14.34 1.38 4.70
CA VAL A 161 13.21 0.60 4.19
C VAL A 161 13.32 0.49 2.68
N PRO A 162 13.21 -0.72 2.11
CA PRO A 162 13.18 -0.89 0.66
C PRO A 162 12.11 -0.02 0.02
N SER A 163 12.47 0.70 -1.02
CA SER A 163 11.53 1.57 -1.72
C SER A 163 11.76 1.54 -3.22
N VAL A 164 10.68 1.72 -3.97
CA VAL A 164 10.72 1.93 -5.41
C VAL A 164 10.00 3.22 -5.73
N ARG A 165 10.67 4.12 -6.44
CA ARG A 165 10.08 5.35 -6.94
C ARG A 165 9.67 5.17 -8.39
N LEU A 166 8.37 5.30 -8.64
CA LEU A 166 7.82 5.20 -9.98
C LEU A 166 7.93 6.55 -10.67
N THR A 167 8.63 6.58 -11.78
CA THR A 167 8.83 7.78 -12.59
C THR A 167 8.23 7.63 -13.99
N ASP A 168 7.93 6.39 -14.39
CA ASP A 168 7.40 6.10 -15.71
C ASP A 168 5.88 6.28 -15.76
N ILE A 169 5.38 6.81 -16.88
CA ILE A 169 3.94 6.86 -17.13
C ILE A 169 3.45 5.44 -17.44
N PHE A 170 2.39 5.02 -16.75
CA PHE A 170 1.75 3.74 -17.01
C PHE A 170 1.09 3.73 -18.39
N ARG A 171 1.31 2.64 -19.13
CA ARG A 171 0.79 2.48 -20.50
C ARG A 171 0.04 1.16 -20.65
N GLN A 172 -1.00 1.17 -21.49
CA GLN A 172 -1.64 -0.04 -21.98
C GLN A 172 -0.70 -0.77 -22.93
N ALA A 173 -0.86 -2.09 -23.04
CA ALA A 173 -0.13 -2.86 -24.03
C ALA A 173 -0.58 -2.45 -25.43
N GLU A 174 0.36 -2.32 -26.37
CA GLU A 174 0.01 -2.08 -27.76
C GLU A 174 -0.71 -3.31 -28.31
N GLU A 175 -1.81 -3.08 -29.02
CA GLU A 175 -2.47 -4.15 -29.77
C GLU A 175 -1.57 -4.55 -30.93
N SER A 176 -1.19 -5.80 -30.94
CA SER A 176 -0.38 -6.37 -32.03
C SER A 176 -1.29 -6.80 -33.19
#